data_ff149e25c5bac5f33a0e44a8332c9f02
#
_entry.id   ff149e25c5bac5f33a0e44a8332c9f02
#
_cell.length_a   1.000
_cell.length_b   1.000
_cell.length_c   1.000
_cell.angle_alpha   90.00
_cell.angle_beta   90.00
_cell.angle_gamma   90.00
#
_symmetry.space_group_name_H-M   'P 1'
#
loop_
_entity.id
_entity.type
_entity.pdbx_description
1 polymer ?
#
loop_
_entity_poly.entity_id
_entity_poly.type
_entity_poly.pdbx_seq_one_letter_code
_entity_poly.pdbx_strand_id
1 'polypeptide(L)'
;LHRTSYSNVLSIAALEPFDWHKIKLAISPDRNIELNISCPNLDTHQDTTSFDGFDKFPTHMRGKWCIVKIPPTSSNKLVDKIVDAGYNTIHASNTLATDKGGLSGYILTSYTLQLIRYIKKTHPHVEVIAGGGVSKKWHAEYYLDEGADHISIGSACFTPWKVKPILSATRTIQDQTEINIIS
;
A
#
# COMPACT_ATOMS: atom_id res chain seq x y z
N LEU A 1 -11.31 -21.16 9.20
CA LEU A 1 -10.14 -20.76 8.44
C LEU A 1 -10.56 -20.35 7.03
N HIS A 2 -11.05 -19.12 6.87
CA HIS A 2 -11.10 -18.52 5.54
C HIS A 2 -9.67 -18.13 5.14
N ARG A 3 -8.93 -19.06 4.53
CA ARG A 3 -7.83 -18.71 3.66
C ARG A 3 -8.44 -17.88 2.54
N THR A 4 -8.42 -16.57 2.68
CA THR A 4 -8.53 -15.69 1.54
C THR A 4 -7.31 -16.02 0.68
N SER A 5 -7.55 -16.79 -0.37
CA SER A 5 -6.58 -16.98 -1.45
C SER A 5 -6.35 -15.60 -2.03
N TYR A 6 -5.32 -14.88 -1.56
CA TYR A 6 -4.86 -13.64 -2.16
C TYR A 6 -4.28 -13.97 -3.52
N SER A 7 -5.17 -14.16 -4.45
CA SER A 7 -4.84 -14.29 -5.86
C SER A 7 -4.25 -12.96 -6.33
N ASN A 8 -3.22 -13.02 -7.10
CA ASN A 8 -2.44 -11.96 -7.72
C ASN A 8 -3.13 -10.59 -7.79
N VAL A 9 -2.48 -9.58 -7.25
CA VAL A 9 -2.86 -8.17 -7.39
C VAL A 9 -2.13 -7.59 -8.59
N LEU A 10 -2.85 -6.99 -9.52
CA LEU A 10 -2.28 -6.31 -10.68
C LEU A 10 -1.93 -4.86 -10.28
N SER A 11 -0.65 -4.54 -10.22
CA SER A 11 -0.19 -3.16 -9.97
C SER A 11 -0.14 -2.39 -11.29
N ILE A 12 -0.81 -1.24 -11.35
CA ILE A 12 -1.01 -0.44 -12.55
C ILE A 12 -0.64 1.01 -12.27
N ALA A 13 0.05 1.65 -13.22
CA ALA A 13 0.29 3.09 -13.23
C ALA A 13 -0.28 3.69 -14.51
N ALA A 14 -0.99 4.80 -14.40
CA ALA A 14 -1.36 5.61 -15.54
C ALA A 14 -0.17 6.51 -15.91
N LEU A 15 0.10 6.67 -17.20
CA LEU A 15 1.11 7.59 -17.70
C LEU A 15 0.55 9.01 -17.83
N GLU A 16 -0.75 9.10 -18.13
CA GLU A 16 -1.51 10.34 -18.23
C GLU A 16 -2.87 10.20 -17.54
N PRO A 17 -3.50 11.29 -17.11
CA PRO A 17 -4.80 11.26 -16.42
C PRO A 17 -5.90 10.51 -17.20
N PHE A 18 -5.90 10.66 -18.53
CA PHE A 18 -6.88 10.00 -19.40
C PHE A 18 -6.70 8.47 -19.47
N ASP A 19 -5.53 7.94 -19.15
CA ASP A 19 -5.27 6.51 -19.19
C ASP A 19 -6.08 5.75 -18.12
N TRP A 20 -6.44 6.37 -17.02
CA TRP A 20 -7.33 5.75 -16.04
C TRP A 20 -8.67 5.33 -16.63
N HIS A 21 -9.20 6.10 -17.57
CA HIS A 21 -10.42 5.73 -18.28
C HIS A 21 -10.24 4.50 -19.17
N LYS A 22 -9.15 4.44 -19.94
CA LYS A 22 -8.81 3.27 -20.77
C LYS A 22 -8.58 2.02 -19.93
N ILE A 23 -7.83 2.17 -18.83
CA ILE A 23 -7.53 1.12 -17.87
C ILE A 23 -8.83 0.55 -17.29
N LYS A 24 -9.78 1.40 -16.89
CA LYS A 24 -11.08 0.98 -16.36
C LYS A 24 -11.84 0.10 -17.36
N LEU A 25 -11.82 0.43 -18.64
CA LEU A 25 -12.49 -0.35 -19.67
C LEU A 25 -11.80 -1.68 -19.97
N ALA A 26 -10.48 -1.76 -19.76
CA ALA A 26 -9.67 -2.94 -20.08
C ALA A 26 -9.61 -3.95 -18.93
N ILE A 27 -9.84 -3.53 -17.67
CA ILE A 27 -9.68 -4.39 -16.51
C ILE A 27 -11.01 -4.97 -16.05
N SER A 28 -11.04 -6.31 -15.91
CA SER A 28 -12.19 -6.99 -15.33
C SER A 28 -12.50 -6.47 -13.91
N PRO A 29 -13.78 -6.22 -13.58
CA PRO A 29 -14.22 -5.84 -12.24
C PRO A 29 -13.82 -6.85 -11.15
N ASP A 30 -13.63 -8.12 -11.52
CA ASP A 30 -13.27 -9.20 -10.59
C ASP A 30 -11.78 -9.33 -10.29
N ARG A 31 -10.94 -8.43 -10.85
CA ARG A 31 -9.50 -8.42 -10.62
C ARG A 31 -9.15 -7.59 -9.39
N ASN A 32 -8.31 -8.13 -8.48
CA ASN A 32 -7.65 -7.30 -7.47
C ASN A 32 -6.63 -6.38 -8.16
N ILE A 33 -6.63 -5.11 -7.83
CA ILE A 33 -5.75 -4.11 -8.43
C ILE A 33 -5.06 -3.24 -7.36
N GLU A 34 -3.87 -2.78 -7.69
CA GLU A 34 -3.17 -1.72 -6.99
C GLU A 34 -2.96 -0.56 -7.96
N LEU A 35 -3.53 0.60 -7.65
CA LEU A 35 -3.29 1.83 -8.38
C LEU A 35 -2.00 2.47 -7.86
N ASN A 36 -0.94 2.35 -8.64
CA ASN A 36 0.37 2.89 -8.29
C ASN A 36 0.48 4.35 -8.74
N ILE A 37 0.08 5.27 -7.87
CA ILE A 37 0.17 6.72 -8.12
C ILE A 37 1.52 7.31 -7.72
N SER A 38 2.46 6.48 -7.32
CA SER A 38 3.77 6.85 -6.82
C SER A 38 4.91 6.42 -7.75
N CYS A 39 4.63 6.18 -9.03
CA CYS A 39 5.66 5.70 -9.96
C CYS A 39 6.72 6.80 -10.21
N PRO A 40 7.97 6.62 -9.74
CA PRO A 40 9.02 7.64 -9.90
C PRO A 40 9.52 7.77 -11.35
N ASN A 41 9.11 6.86 -12.22
CA ASN A 41 9.48 6.86 -13.64
C ASN A 41 8.55 7.72 -14.52
N LEU A 42 7.57 8.36 -13.89
CA LEU A 42 6.73 9.32 -14.57
C LEU A 42 7.36 10.70 -14.33
N ASP A 43 7.73 11.40 -15.40
CA ASP A 43 8.30 12.76 -15.40
C ASP A 43 7.35 13.84 -14.83
N THR A 44 6.35 13.43 -14.08
CA THR A 44 5.38 14.31 -13.46
C THR A 44 5.86 14.73 -12.07
N HIS A 45 6.78 15.68 -12.02
CA HIS A 45 7.08 16.50 -10.84
C HIS A 45 5.89 17.36 -10.41
N GLN A 46 4.69 17.08 -10.89
CA GLN A 46 3.51 17.86 -10.57
C GLN A 46 2.65 17.13 -9.54
N ASP A 47 2.59 17.75 -8.36
CA ASP A 47 1.54 17.51 -7.39
C ASP A 47 0.18 17.32 -8.10
N THR A 48 -0.45 16.16 -7.87
CA THR A 48 -1.90 15.97 -8.00
C THR A 48 -2.54 15.71 -9.36
N THR A 49 -1.91 15.88 -10.50
CA THR A 49 -2.61 15.75 -11.81
C THR A 49 -2.87 14.31 -12.27
N SER A 50 -2.15 13.33 -11.74
CA SER A 50 -2.45 11.90 -12.01
C SER A 50 -3.72 11.39 -11.33
N PHE A 51 -4.40 12.26 -10.58
CA PHE A 51 -5.62 11.95 -9.83
C PHE A 51 -6.92 12.07 -10.60
N ASP A 52 -6.93 12.79 -11.70
CA ASP A 52 -8.16 12.95 -12.48
C ASP A 52 -8.56 11.64 -13.15
N GLY A 53 -9.62 11.04 -12.66
CA GLY A 53 -10.10 9.72 -13.07
C GLY A 53 -9.80 8.56 -12.12
N PHE A 54 -9.03 8.82 -11.08
CA PHE A 54 -8.72 7.91 -9.98
C PHE A 54 -9.97 7.48 -9.18
N ASP A 55 -10.98 8.34 -9.07
CA ASP A 55 -12.28 8.10 -8.44
C ASP A 55 -13.10 6.95 -9.02
N LYS A 56 -12.60 6.28 -10.07
CA LYS A 56 -13.35 5.28 -10.85
C LYS A 56 -13.18 3.83 -10.39
N PHE A 57 -12.30 3.56 -9.44
CA PHE A 57 -11.91 2.18 -9.06
C PHE A 57 -12.14 1.79 -7.59
N PRO A 58 -12.80 2.58 -6.72
CA PRO A 58 -12.88 2.22 -5.31
C PRO A 58 -13.56 0.87 -5.10
N THR A 59 -13.25 0.21 -4.00
CA THR A 59 -13.66 -1.18 -3.71
C THR A 59 -15.17 -1.37 -3.77
N HIS A 60 -15.96 -0.39 -3.33
CA HIS A 60 -17.43 -0.45 -3.37
C HIS A 60 -18.01 -0.49 -4.80
N MET A 61 -17.25 -0.03 -5.79
CA MET A 61 -17.65 -0.07 -7.20
C MET A 61 -17.24 -1.38 -7.91
N ARG A 62 -16.34 -2.16 -7.32
CA ARG A 62 -15.74 -3.34 -7.96
C ARG A 62 -16.07 -4.66 -7.31
N GLY A 63 -16.39 -4.64 -6.02
CA GLY A 63 -16.58 -5.87 -5.25
C GLY A 63 -15.28 -6.69 -5.04
N LYS A 64 -14.12 -6.11 -5.36
CA LYS A 64 -12.78 -6.71 -5.20
C LYS A 64 -11.82 -5.69 -4.62
N TRP A 65 -10.72 -6.21 -4.06
CA TRP A 65 -9.70 -5.39 -3.43
C TRP A 65 -9.10 -4.39 -4.42
N CYS A 66 -9.16 -3.12 -4.06
CA CYS A 66 -8.58 -2.03 -4.82
C CYS A 66 -7.69 -1.19 -3.89
N ILE A 67 -6.40 -1.33 -4.11
CA ILE A 67 -5.35 -0.70 -3.29
C ILE A 67 -4.90 0.59 -3.97
N VAL A 68 -4.63 1.63 -3.19
CA VAL A 68 -3.91 2.81 -3.67
C VAL A 68 -2.52 2.83 -3.08
N LYS A 69 -1.50 2.78 -3.94
CA LYS A 69 -0.11 2.88 -3.53
C LYS A 69 0.39 4.30 -3.69
N ILE A 70 0.82 4.87 -2.57
CA ILE A 70 1.20 6.28 -2.45
C ILE A 70 2.70 6.48 -2.30
N PRO A 71 3.25 7.66 -2.69
CA PRO A 71 4.64 8.03 -2.41
C PRO A 71 4.90 8.17 -0.91
N PRO A 72 6.14 7.97 -0.45
CA PRO A 72 6.50 8.18 0.96
C PRO A 72 6.30 9.63 1.42
N THR A 73 6.39 10.59 0.51
CA THR A 73 6.22 12.03 0.78
C THR A 73 4.77 12.52 0.65
N SER A 74 3.80 11.60 0.63
CA SER A 74 2.39 11.96 0.51
C SER A 74 1.93 12.88 1.62
N SER A 75 1.20 13.92 1.24
CA SER A 75 0.57 14.81 2.21
C SER A 75 -0.66 14.19 2.85
N ASN A 76 -1.01 14.65 4.05
CA ASN A 76 -2.25 14.24 4.71
C ASN A 76 -3.49 14.52 3.84
N LYS A 77 -3.51 15.65 3.12
CA LYS A 77 -4.60 16.01 2.19
C LYS A 77 -4.76 14.97 1.07
N LEU A 78 -3.67 14.37 0.62
CA LEU A 78 -3.75 13.31 -0.39
C LEU A 78 -4.41 12.06 0.18
N VAL A 79 -4.03 11.67 1.39
CA VAL A 79 -4.66 10.54 2.09
C VAL A 79 -6.15 10.78 2.25
N ASP A 80 -6.55 11.94 2.75
CA ASP A 80 -7.97 12.32 2.92
C ASP A 80 -8.73 12.24 1.59
N LYS A 81 -8.16 12.79 0.51
CA LYS A 81 -8.76 12.74 -0.84
C LYS A 81 -8.95 11.29 -1.34
N ILE A 82 -8.02 10.39 -1.03
CA ILE A 82 -8.12 8.97 -1.39
C ILE A 82 -9.28 8.31 -0.64
N VAL A 83 -9.39 8.57 0.65
CA VAL A 83 -10.46 8.02 1.48
C VAL A 83 -11.82 8.59 1.09
N ASP A 84 -11.92 9.90 0.86
CA ASP A 84 -13.14 10.58 0.41
C ASP A 84 -13.62 10.06 -0.96
N ALA A 85 -12.69 9.63 -1.81
CA ALA A 85 -13.02 8.97 -3.08
C ALA A 85 -13.55 7.53 -2.91
N GLY A 86 -13.57 6.99 -1.68
CA GLY A 86 -14.13 5.69 -1.35
C GLY A 86 -13.15 4.53 -1.34
N TYR A 87 -11.84 4.80 -1.29
CA TYR A 87 -10.82 3.77 -1.11
C TYR A 87 -10.66 3.44 0.37
N ASN A 88 -10.60 2.15 0.66
CA ASN A 88 -10.47 1.62 2.02
C ASN A 88 -9.16 0.85 2.26
N THR A 89 -8.25 0.81 1.28
CA THR A 89 -6.95 0.16 1.41
C THR A 89 -5.86 1.02 0.80
N ILE A 90 -4.86 1.41 1.60
CA ILE A 90 -3.73 2.25 1.19
C ILE A 90 -2.42 1.49 1.38
N HIS A 91 -1.59 1.42 0.33
CA HIS A 91 -0.23 0.91 0.42
C HIS A 91 0.76 2.06 0.67
N ALA A 92 1.19 2.19 1.89
CA ALA A 92 2.19 3.14 2.37
C ALA A 92 3.50 2.38 2.63
N SER A 93 4.56 2.50 1.86
CA SER A 93 4.77 3.41 0.76
C SER A 93 5.59 2.76 -0.37
N ASN A 94 5.80 3.51 -1.44
CA ASN A 94 6.70 3.14 -2.52
C ASN A 94 8.13 3.66 -2.26
N THR A 95 9.00 3.64 -3.28
CA THR A 95 10.33 4.25 -3.27
C THR A 95 10.24 5.79 -3.21
N LEU A 96 11.24 6.41 -2.59
CA LEU A 96 11.39 7.86 -2.63
C LEU A 96 12.03 8.26 -3.96
N ALA A 97 11.38 9.14 -4.70
CA ALA A 97 11.93 9.67 -5.94
C ALA A 97 13.15 10.58 -5.65
N THR A 98 14.22 10.39 -6.40
CA THR A 98 15.42 11.23 -6.37
C THR A 98 15.90 11.48 -7.79
N ASP A 99 16.80 12.46 -7.97
CA ASP A 99 17.41 12.77 -9.28
C ASP A 99 18.15 11.59 -9.93
N LYS A 100 18.49 10.57 -9.12
CA LYS A 100 19.20 9.36 -9.56
C LYS A 100 18.30 8.11 -9.65
N GLY A 101 16.98 8.28 -9.55
CA GLY A 101 15.99 7.20 -9.55
C GLY A 101 15.31 6.99 -8.20
N GLY A 102 14.68 5.83 -8.00
CA GLY A 102 13.96 5.50 -6.78
C GLY A 102 14.88 5.05 -5.64
N LEU A 103 14.90 5.77 -4.53
CA LEU A 103 15.59 5.37 -3.30
C LEU A 103 14.69 4.43 -2.48
N SER A 104 15.23 3.27 -2.12
CA SER A 104 14.56 2.26 -1.29
C SER A 104 15.40 1.92 -0.05
N GLY A 105 14.83 1.11 0.85
CA GLY A 105 15.53 0.65 2.05
C GLY A 105 15.13 1.39 3.32
N TYR A 106 15.93 1.24 4.37
CA TYR A 106 15.61 1.66 5.74
C TYR A 106 15.22 3.14 5.88
N ILE A 107 15.74 4.01 5.03
CA ILE A 107 15.42 5.45 5.04
C ILE A 107 13.91 5.73 4.88
N LEU A 108 13.17 4.80 4.27
CA LEU A 108 11.73 4.95 4.07
C LEU A 108 10.92 4.71 5.35
N THR A 109 11.53 4.09 6.38
CA THR A 109 10.80 3.67 7.59
C THR A 109 10.10 4.84 8.27
N SER A 110 10.77 5.99 8.41
CA SER A 110 10.18 7.18 9.06
C SER A 110 8.98 7.74 8.30
N TYR A 111 9.05 7.75 6.98
CA TYR A 111 7.94 8.21 6.13
C TYR A 111 6.74 7.27 6.22
N THR A 112 6.99 5.97 6.12
CA THR A 112 5.94 4.95 6.21
C THR A 112 5.24 5.00 7.57
N LEU A 113 5.99 5.13 8.67
CA LEU A 113 5.42 5.27 10.00
C LEU A 113 4.55 6.52 10.17
N GLN A 114 4.96 7.66 9.62
CA GLN A 114 4.15 8.87 9.65
C GLN A 114 2.81 8.67 8.93
N LEU A 115 2.83 8.00 7.78
CA LEU A 115 1.62 7.68 7.02
C LEU A 115 0.71 6.71 7.79
N ILE A 116 1.27 5.62 8.35
CA ILE A 116 0.50 4.64 9.15
C ILE A 116 -0.20 5.35 10.31
N ARG A 117 0.55 6.12 11.11
CA ARG A 117 0.02 6.85 12.27
C ARG A 117 -1.07 7.83 11.88
N TYR A 118 -0.87 8.58 10.79
CA TYR A 118 -1.87 9.51 10.31
C TYR A 118 -3.15 8.77 9.88
N ILE A 119 -3.03 7.76 9.03
CA ILE A 119 -4.17 7.01 8.51
C ILE A 119 -4.95 6.37 9.66
N LYS A 120 -4.29 5.66 10.56
CA LYS A 120 -4.95 4.97 11.67
C LYS A 120 -5.58 5.90 12.69
N LYS A 121 -5.03 7.09 12.87
CA LYS A 121 -5.60 8.11 13.75
C LYS A 121 -6.85 8.77 13.15
N THR A 122 -6.84 9.09 11.85
CA THR A 122 -7.90 9.89 11.21
C THR A 122 -8.93 9.02 10.48
N HIS A 123 -8.50 7.88 9.95
CA HIS A 123 -9.31 6.94 9.16
C HIS A 123 -9.12 5.50 9.67
N PRO A 124 -9.52 5.17 10.92
CA PRO A 124 -9.23 3.88 11.56
C PRO A 124 -9.82 2.66 10.82
N HIS A 125 -10.82 2.87 9.97
CA HIS A 125 -11.44 1.83 9.13
C HIS A 125 -10.63 1.49 7.87
N VAL A 126 -9.63 2.30 7.52
CA VAL A 126 -8.80 2.09 6.32
C VAL A 126 -7.73 1.06 6.62
N GLU A 127 -7.63 0.02 5.78
CA GLU A 127 -6.55 -0.95 5.83
C GLU A 127 -5.26 -0.35 5.31
N VAL A 128 -4.17 -0.57 6.03
CA VAL A 128 -2.83 -0.09 5.67
C VAL A 128 -1.91 -1.24 5.35
N ILE A 129 -1.41 -1.28 4.12
CA ILE A 129 -0.30 -2.13 3.72
C ILE A 129 0.99 -1.34 3.93
N ALA A 130 1.80 -1.71 4.90
CA ALA A 130 3.07 -1.04 5.16
C ALA A 130 4.19 -1.62 4.29
N GLY A 131 4.79 -0.76 3.48
CA GLY A 131 5.93 -1.08 2.62
C GLY A 131 7.06 -0.07 2.76
N GLY A 132 8.18 -0.38 2.11
CA GLY A 132 9.39 0.44 2.20
C GLY A 132 10.21 0.19 3.47
N GLY A 133 11.48 -0.11 3.30
CA GLY A 133 12.40 -0.34 4.41
C GLY A 133 12.31 -1.70 5.10
N VAL A 134 11.35 -2.55 4.77
CA VAL A 134 11.18 -3.88 5.40
C VAL A 134 12.29 -4.82 4.94
N SER A 135 13.31 -5.00 5.79
CA SER A 135 14.47 -5.86 5.51
C SER A 135 14.82 -6.83 6.65
N LYS A 136 14.13 -6.71 7.79
CA LYS A 136 14.29 -7.56 8.97
C LYS A 136 12.93 -7.78 9.63
N LYS A 137 12.83 -8.83 10.47
CA LYS A 137 11.62 -9.16 11.22
C LYS A 137 11.09 -7.97 12.04
N TRP A 138 11.95 -7.32 12.80
CA TRP A 138 11.54 -6.20 13.67
C TRP A 138 11.03 -4.96 12.92
N HIS A 139 11.37 -4.76 11.62
CA HIS A 139 10.73 -3.72 10.80
C HIS A 139 9.25 -4.02 10.58
N ALA A 140 8.94 -5.28 10.29
CA ALA A 140 7.56 -5.72 10.10
C ALA A 140 6.77 -5.61 11.42
N GLU A 141 7.35 -6.11 12.51
CA GLU A 141 6.75 -6.02 13.87
C GLU A 141 6.45 -4.55 14.20
N TYR A 142 7.40 -3.66 13.99
CA TYR A 142 7.23 -2.24 14.29
C TYR A 142 6.09 -1.60 13.49
N TYR A 143 5.95 -1.91 12.20
CA TYR A 143 4.83 -1.41 11.41
C TYR A 143 3.48 -1.96 11.88
N LEU A 144 3.42 -3.23 12.26
CA LEU A 144 2.22 -3.85 12.78
C LEU A 144 1.83 -3.26 14.14
N ASP A 145 2.80 -3.03 15.04
CA ASP A 145 2.57 -2.39 16.33
C ASP A 145 2.04 -0.95 16.20
N GLU A 146 2.43 -0.25 15.13
CA GLU A 146 1.93 1.10 14.81
C GLU A 146 0.58 1.09 14.07
N GLY A 147 0.01 -0.10 13.86
CA GLY A 147 -1.35 -0.29 13.33
C GLY A 147 -1.44 -0.66 11.86
N ALA A 148 -0.35 -1.01 11.18
CA ALA A 148 -0.46 -1.57 9.83
C ALA A 148 -1.18 -2.92 9.88
N ASP A 149 -2.06 -3.17 8.91
CA ASP A 149 -2.81 -4.42 8.79
C ASP A 149 -2.03 -5.46 7.98
N HIS A 150 -1.21 -5.01 7.05
CA HIS A 150 -0.43 -5.86 6.15
C HIS A 150 0.98 -5.33 5.94
N ILE A 151 1.89 -6.24 5.57
CA ILE A 151 3.29 -5.92 5.27
C ILE A 151 3.61 -6.21 3.81
N SER A 152 4.20 -5.23 3.12
CA SER A 152 4.73 -5.39 1.78
C SER A 152 6.25 -5.54 1.81
N ILE A 153 6.76 -6.62 1.20
CA ILE A 153 8.18 -6.93 1.13
C ILE A 153 8.65 -6.72 -0.32
N GLY A 154 9.48 -5.72 -0.54
CA GLY A 154 10.05 -5.40 -1.86
C GLY A 154 11.50 -5.88 -1.99
N SER A 155 12.47 -5.00 -1.78
CA SER A 155 13.90 -5.26 -2.01
C SER A 155 14.49 -6.43 -1.20
N ALA A 156 13.90 -6.80 -0.06
CA ALA A 156 14.33 -7.99 0.68
C ALA A 156 14.10 -9.31 -0.09
N CYS A 157 13.21 -9.32 -1.09
CA CYS A 157 13.00 -10.49 -1.95
C CYS A 157 14.24 -10.85 -2.79
N PHE A 158 15.13 -9.90 -3.06
CA PHE A 158 16.44 -10.17 -3.69
C PHE A 158 17.43 -10.91 -2.77
N THR A 159 17.08 -11.05 -1.48
CA THR A 159 17.81 -11.83 -0.48
C THR A 159 16.86 -12.82 0.19
N PRO A 160 16.51 -13.95 -0.46
CA PRO A 160 15.38 -14.82 -0.06
C PRO A 160 15.44 -15.34 1.37
N TRP A 161 16.64 -15.55 1.93
CA TRP A 161 16.82 -15.99 3.32
C TRP A 161 16.33 -14.96 4.36
N LYS A 162 16.17 -13.68 3.97
CA LYS A 162 15.59 -12.63 4.83
C LYS A 162 14.06 -12.66 4.87
N VAL A 163 13.42 -13.22 3.86
CA VAL A 163 11.96 -13.20 3.72
C VAL A 163 11.28 -14.04 4.78
N LYS A 164 11.77 -15.26 5.02
CA LYS A 164 11.18 -16.18 6.00
C LYS A 164 11.11 -15.61 7.43
N PRO A 165 12.16 -14.98 7.98
CA PRO A 165 12.07 -14.29 9.27
C PRO A 165 11.07 -13.13 9.27
N ILE A 166 10.97 -12.36 8.19
CA ILE A 166 10.00 -11.26 8.10
C ILE A 166 8.57 -11.79 8.14
N LEU A 167 8.28 -12.84 7.38
CA LEU A 167 6.95 -13.47 7.37
C LEU A 167 6.56 -14.07 8.72
N SER A 168 7.50 -14.44 9.58
CA SER A 168 7.17 -14.92 10.92
C SER A 168 6.59 -13.84 11.83
N ALA A 169 6.87 -12.57 11.57
CA ALA A 169 6.27 -11.45 12.31
C ALA A 169 4.75 -11.40 12.13
N THR A 170 4.27 -11.61 10.91
CA THR A 170 2.84 -11.53 10.60
C THR A 170 2.04 -12.70 11.19
N ARG A 171 2.64 -13.88 11.32
CA ARG A 171 1.99 -15.06 11.90
C ARG A 171 1.77 -14.94 13.40
N THR A 172 2.72 -14.39 14.13
CA THR A 172 2.66 -14.24 15.59
C THR A 172 1.47 -13.36 16.02
N ILE A 173 1.14 -12.33 15.25
CA ILE A 173 0.01 -11.44 15.56
C ILE A 173 -1.34 -12.11 15.27
N GLN A 174 -1.45 -12.88 14.19
CA GLN A 174 -2.67 -13.64 13.90
C GLN A 174 -2.97 -14.65 15.00
N ASP A 175 -1.97 -15.38 15.51
CA ASP A 175 -2.11 -16.34 16.60
C ASP A 175 -2.52 -15.65 17.91
N GLN A 176 -2.01 -14.45 18.20
CA GLN A 176 -2.40 -13.67 19.39
C GLN A 176 -3.84 -13.14 19.32
N THR A 177 -4.29 -12.78 18.14
CA THR A 177 -5.68 -12.30 17.94
C THR A 177 -6.69 -13.43 18.12
N GLU A 178 -6.37 -14.64 17.67
CA GLU A 178 -7.21 -15.83 17.91
C GLU A 178 -7.30 -16.23 19.39
N ILE A 179 -6.21 -16.08 20.16
CA ILE A 179 -6.17 -16.38 21.60
C ILE A 179 -7.04 -15.39 22.40
N ASN A 180 -7.11 -14.12 22.00
CA ASN A 180 -7.91 -13.12 22.68
C ASN A 180 -9.43 -13.22 22.43
N ILE A 181 -9.85 -14.02 21.46
CA ILE A 181 -11.29 -14.30 21.18
C ILE A 181 -11.83 -15.46 22.03
N ILE A 182 -10.95 -16.26 22.65
CA ILE A 182 -11.33 -17.46 23.42
C ILE A 182 -11.27 -17.23 24.95
N SER A 183 -10.82 -16.07 25.40
CA SER A 183 -10.79 -15.67 26.81
C SER A 183 -11.88 -14.66 27.12
#